data_898a8692c5b3372adbccf724fb6279f0
#
_entry.id   898a8692c5b3372adbccf724fb6279f0
#
_cell.length_a   1.000
_cell.length_b   1.000
_cell.length_c   1.000
_cell.angle_alpha   90.00
_cell.angle_beta   90.00
_cell.angle_gamma   90.00
#
_symmetry.space_group_name_H-M   'P 1'
#
loop_
_entity.id
_entity.type
_entity.pdbx_description
1 polymer ?
#
loop_
_entity_poly.entity_id
_entity_poly.type
_entity_poly.pdbx_seq_one_letter_code
_entity_poly.pdbx_strand_id
1 'polypeptide(L)' 'MRRRMRFRDYHVRTDETAEPVREAICVTDEECCRWSSGERTRADDVTALIAKHAAETGHHCYRRTATDYATAEPGDFH' A
#
# COMPACT_ATOMS: atom_id res chain seq x y z
N MET A 1 10.44 2.19 -35.57
CA MET A 1 9.60 1.43 -35.71
C MET A 1 8.67 1.35 -34.72
N ARG A 2 7.71 1.14 -34.86
CA ARG A 2 6.88 1.11 -33.93
C ARG A 2 6.60 -0.13 -33.47
N ARG A 3 6.62 -0.31 -32.41
CA ARG A 3 6.37 -1.41 -31.86
C ARG A 3 4.99 -1.67 -31.92
N ARG A 4 4.57 -2.59 -32.23
CA ARG A 4 3.37 -2.90 -32.20
C ARG A 4 2.99 -3.61 -31.07
N MET A 5 2.55 -3.11 -30.13
CA MET A 5 2.16 -3.76 -29.02
C MET A 5 0.83 -4.22 -29.30
N ARG A 6 0.57 -5.38 -29.27
CA ARG A 6 -0.60 -5.87 -29.43
C ARG A 6 -1.28 -5.95 -28.19
N PHE A 7 -1.94 -5.04 -27.72
CA PHE A 7 -2.59 -5.15 -26.47
C PHE A 7 -3.87 -5.84 -26.63
N ARG A 8 -4.14 -6.82 -25.91
CA ARG A 8 -5.41 -7.37 -25.82
C ARG A 8 -6.16 -6.49 -24.94
N ASP A 9 -7.43 -6.51 -25.00
CA ASP A 9 -8.23 -5.76 -24.09
C ASP A 9 -8.31 -6.55 -22.84
N TYR A 10 -7.75 -6.06 -21.78
CA TYR A 10 -7.79 -6.71 -20.51
C TYR A 10 -8.82 -6.06 -19.62
N HIS A 11 -9.47 -6.86 -18.81
CA HIS A 11 -10.39 -6.35 -17.81
C HIS A 11 -9.65 -6.37 -16.49
N VAL A 12 -9.49 -5.23 -15.90
CA VAL A 12 -8.76 -5.10 -14.66
C VAL A 12 -9.74 -4.80 -13.56
N ARG A 13 -9.67 -5.56 -12.48
CA ARG A 13 -10.52 -5.25 -11.36
C ARG A 13 -9.85 -5.59 -10.08
N THR A 14 -10.34 -5.04 -9.00
CA THR A 14 -9.77 -5.29 -7.69
C THR A 14 -9.95 -6.74 -7.33
N ASP A 15 -8.90 -7.33 -6.82
CA ASP A 15 -8.96 -8.71 -6.38
C ASP A 15 -9.53 -8.70 -5.00
N GLU A 16 -10.79 -9.02 -4.86
CA GLU A 16 -11.44 -8.95 -3.60
C GLU A 16 -11.14 -10.12 -2.70
N THR A 17 -10.43 -11.11 -3.22
CA THR A 17 -10.06 -12.22 -2.37
C THR A 17 -8.75 -11.93 -1.66
N ALA A 18 -8.00 -10.90 -2.07
CA ALA A 18 -6.77 -10.54 -1.38
C ALA A 18 -7.04 -9.32 -0.55
N GLU A 19 -6.70 -9.36 0.72
CA GLU A 19 -6.99 -8.25 1.58
C GLU A 19 -6.01 -7.14 1.36
N PRO A 20 -6.45 -5.90 1.35
CA PRO A 20 -5.54 -4.78 1.23
C PRO A 20 -4.62 -4.72 2.43
N VAL A 21 -3.43 -4.19 2.24
CA VAL A 21 -2.45 -4.13 3.28
C VAL A 21 -2.05 -2.67 3.49
N ARG A 22 -1.89 -2.27 4.72
CA ARG A 22 -1.50 -0.93 5.04
C ARG A 22 -0.35 -0.95 6.00
N GLU A 23 0.50 0.05 5.90
CA GLU A 23 1.68 0.10 6.73
C GLU A 23 2.09 1.54 6.94
N ALA A 24 2.70 1.85 8.05
CA ALA A 24 3.25 3.17 8.31
C ALA A 24 4.69 3.04 8.75
N ILE A 25 5.52 3.96 8.32
CA ILE A 25 6.92 3.97 8.70
C ILE A 25 7.23 5.36 9.22
N CYS A 26 7.92 5.41 10.35
CA CYS A 26 8.29 6.68 10.94
C CYS A 26 9.42 7.30 10.14
N VAL A 27 9.22 8.55 9.69
CA VAL A 27 10.23 9.23 8.92
C VAL A 27 10.53 10.58 9.54
N THR A 28 10.46 10.66 10.85
CA THR A 28 10.58 11.91 11.54
C THR A 28 11.95 12.50 11.44
N ASP A 29 13.00 11.73 11.49
CA ASP A 29 14.30 12.26 11.45
C ASP A 29 15.11 11.65 10.42
N GLU A 30 16.17 12.30 9.99
CA GLU A 30 17.02 11.72 9.05
C GLU A 30 17.67 10.53 9.52
N GLU A 31 17.87 10.38 10.79
CA GLU A 31 18.46 9.24 11.28
C GLU A 31 17.51 8.16 11.38
N CYS A 32 16.38 8.25 10.91
CA CYS A 32 15.50 7.27 10.86
C CYS A 32 15.22 6.43 12.03
N CYS A 33 14.15 6.61 12.60
CA CYS A 33 13.70 5.82 13.70
C CYS A 33 13.52 4.39 13.31
N ARG A 34 13.25 4.10 12.06
CA ARG A 34 13.05 2.74 11.58
C ARG A 34 11.86 2.04 12.15
N TRP A 35 10.98 2.74 12.82
CA TRP A 35 9.76 2.11 13.33
C TRP A 35 8.79 1.86 12.20
N SER A 36 8.11 0.75 12.27
CA SER A 36 7.10 0.43 11.30
C SER A 36 5.92 -0.19 12.02
N SER A 37 4.72 0.07 11.53
CA SER A 37 3.55 -0.55 12.10
C SER A 37 3.46 -2.02 11.72
N GLY A 38 4.23 -2.43 10.74
CA GLY A 38 4.05 -3.74 10.15
C GLY A 38 2.85 -3.71 9.25
N GLU A 39 2.63 -4.78 8.53
CA GLU A 39 1.53 -4.83 7.60
C GLU A 39 0.26 -5.11 8.36
N ARG A 40 -0.75 -4.30 8.11
CA ARG A 40 -2.04 -4.43 8.76
C ARG A 40 -3.11 -4.36 7.71
N THR A 41 -4.25 -4.92 7.99
CA THR A 41 -5.32 -4.91 7.01
C THR A 41 -6.32 -3.79 7.28
N ARG A 42 -6.27 -3.19 8.47
CA ARG A 42 -7.21 -2.14 8.79
C ARG A 42 -6.52 -0.83 8.99
N ALA A 43 -7.06 0.22 8.41
CA ALA A 43 -6.48 1.54 8.55
C ALA A 43 -6.49 2.00 10.01
N ASP A 44 -7.52 1.63 10.75
CA ASP A 44 -7.61 2.05 12.15
C ASP A 44 -6.49 1.48 12.98
N ASP A 45 -6.05 0.26 12.66
CA ASP A 45 -4.96 -0.35 13.40
C ASP A 45 -3.67 0.42 13.16
N VAL A 46 -3.46 0.86 11.92
CA VAL A 46 -2.27 1.61 11.62
C VAL A 46 -2.30 2.96 12.33
N THR A 47 -3.47 3.59 12.34
CA THR A 47 -3.61 4.88 13.00
C THR A 47 -3.33 4.76 14.48
N ALA A 48 -3.82 3.70 15.11
CA ALA A 48 -3.61 3.52 16.54
C ALA A 48 -2.13 3.28 16.84
N LEU A 49 -1.44 2.53 15.98
CA LEU A 49 -0.04 2.27 16.21
C LEU A 49 0.80 3.52 16.00
N ILE A 50 0.44 4.36 15.02
CA ILE A 50 1.12 5.62 14.83
C ILE A 50 0.94 6.49 16.07
N ALA A 51 -0.28 6.56 16.59
CA ALA A 51 -0.55 7.40 17.73
C ALA A 51 0.25 6.94 18.95
N LYS A 52 0.38 5.61 19.11
CA LYS A 52 1.12 5.11 20.23
C LYS A 52 2.60 5.46 20.10
N HIS A 53 3.17 5.29 18.91
CA HIS A 53 4.57 5.57 18.71
C HIS A 53 4.82 7.07 18.89
N ALA A 54 3.93 7.92 18.39
CA ALA A 54 4.08 9.34 18.53
C ALA A 54 4.02 9.76 19.99
N ALA A 55 3.14 9.12 20.77
CA ALA A 55 3.04 9.48 22.17
C ALA A 55 4.28 9.06 22.94
N GLU A 56 4.91 7.97 22.53
CA GLU A 56 6.07 7.48 23.24
C GLU A 56 7.35 8.18 22.86
N THR A 57 7.43 8.69 21.62
CA THR A 57 8.69 9.24 21.17
C THR A 57 8.64 10.69 20.79
N GLY A 58 7.45 11.23 20.56
CA GLY A 58 7.36 12.60 20.06
C GLY A 58 7.53 12.71 18.58
N HIS A 59 7.71 11.59 17.88
CA HIS A 59 7.90 11.63 16.44
C HIS A 59 6.56 11.91 15.78
N HIS A 60 6.56 12.77 14.78
CA HIS A 60 5.30 13.23 14.24
C HIS A 60 5.18 13.10 12.74
N CYS A 61 6.16 12.56 12.07
CA CYS A 61 6.09 12.38 10.63
C CYS A 61 6.11 10.93 10.24
N TYR A 62 5.12 10.51 9.48
CA TYR A 62 5.01 9.11 9.09
C TYR A 62 4.63 9.00 7.65
N ARG A 63 5.16 8.02 6.97
CA ARG A 63 4.78 7.73 5.61
C ARG A 63 3.85 6.55 5.65
N ARG A 64 2.68 6.69 5.09
CA ARG A 64 1.71 5.60 5.07
C ARG A 64 1.59 5.07 3.68
N THR A 65 1.48 3.77 3.58
CA THR A 65 1.36 3.09 2.32
C THR A 65 0.14 2.19 2.37
N ALA A 66 -0.63 2.19 1.32
CA ALA A 66 -1.76 1.29 1.21
C ALA A 66 -1.58 0.54 -0.09
N THR A 67 -1.76 -0.76 -0.02
CA THR A 67 -1.56 -1.63 -1.15
C THR A 67 -2.77 -2.50 -1.31
N ASP A 68 -3.30 -2.57 -2.53
CA ASP A 68 -4.35 -3.53 -2.77
C ASP A 68 -3.91 -4.32 -3.99
N TYR A 69 -4.74 -5.24 -4.41
CA TYR A 69 -4.37 -6.13 -5.47
C TYR A 69 -5.43 -6.11 -6.54
N ALA A 70 -5.01 -6.33 -7.76
CA ALA A 70 -5.92 -6.33 -8.87
C ALA A 70 -5.63 -7.55 -9.74
N THR A 71 -6.64 -8.00 -10.42
CA THR A 71 -6.44 -9.06 -11.39
C THR A 71 -6.72 -8.48 -12.76
N ALA A 72 -6.02 -8.96 -13.74
CA ALA A 72 -6.23 -8.55 -15.11
C ALA A 72 -6.51 -9.80 -15.91
N GLU A 73 -7.65 -9.84 -16.55
CA GLU A 73 -8.03 -11.00 -17.32
C GLU A 73 -8.15 -10.61 -18.76
N PRO A 74 -7.74 -11.47 -19.66
CA PRO A 74 -7.85 -11.13 -21.06
C PRO A 74 -9.30 -10.99 -21.40
N GLY A 75 -9.62 -9.97 -22.14
CA GLY A 75 -10.96 -9.81 -22.60
C GLY A 75 -11.20 -10.65 -23.81
N ASP A 76 -12.39 -10.56 -24.31
CA ASP A 76 -12.67 -11.27 -25.46
C ASP A 76 -12.13 -10.60 -26.62
N PHE A 77 -11.66 -11.32 -27.60
CA PHE A 77 -11.24 -10.64 -28.72
C PHE A 77 -11.73 -11.41 -29.81
N HIS A 78 -12.14 -10.82 -30.74
CA HIS A 78 -12.68 -11.49 -31.80
C HIS A 78 -12.02 -11.11 -33.06
#